data_a94c802070f4d0b56b53e1f4a9625284
#
_entry.id   a94c802070f4d0b56b53e1f4a9625284
#
_cell.length_a   1.000
_cell.length_b   1.000
_cell.length_c   1.000
_cell.angle_alpha   90.00
_cell.angle_beta   90.00
_cell.angle_gamma   90.00
#
_symmetry.space_group_name_H-M   'P 1'
#
loop_
_entity.id
_entity.type
_entity.pdbx_description
1 polymer ?
#
loop_
_entity_poly.entity_id
_entity_poly.type
_entity_poly.pdbx_seq_one_letter_code
_entity_poly.pdbx_strand_id
1 'polypeptide(L)'
;MALSRKKQRMKQPDWLENGDGNYKTRTFVFESHKESLTVKILEMMDPSYGMYVWPCSPVLAQYLWFNREHIKGKRMLEIGAGTGLPGILAALLGSRVTLSDSAPLGIKHCQRNVEANGLTANEVPVVGISWGLFNPALFQLGPIDIVLGSDCFYDPKDFENIIVTVSYLLHQNPHGRFWCTYQIRSADYSLESLLKQWNLVCVHVPLENFEADSPNLAGSGLPGQHTVEMLVMSVDTTVEPSAADKAKALPKKLFHFNLPSHSRG
;
A
#
# COMPACT_ATOMS: atom_id res chain seq x y z
N MET A 1 37.10 -25.59 0.55
CA MET A 1 35.84 -26.36 0.58
C MET A 1 34.67 -25.42 0.31
N ALA A 2 34.17 -25.42 -0.91
CA ALA A 2 33.06 -24.53 -1.32
C ALA A 2 31.75 -25.28 -1.06
N LEU A 3 30.94 -24.79 -0.16
CA LEU A 3 29.58 -25.30 0.12
C LEU A 3 28.65 -24.87 -0.99
N SER A 4 28.36 -25.78 -1.93
CA SER A 4 27.32 -25.68 -2.92
C SER A 4 25.94 -25.60 -2.24
N ARG A 5 25.35 -24.43 -2.13
CA ARG A 5 23.93 -24.29 -1.79
C ARG A 5 23.10 -24.75 -2.98
N LYS A 6 22.57 -25.97 -2.92
CA LYS A 6 21.51 -26.43 -3.82
C LYS A 6 20.33 -25.48 -3.70
N LYS A 7 20.06 -24.69 -4.76
CA LYS A 7 18.78 -23.98 -4.92
C LYS A 7 17.67 -25.03 -4.93
N GLN A 8 16.94 -25.15 -3.84
CA GLN A 8 15.71 -25.92 -3.79
C GLN A 8 14.72 -25.24 -4.72
N ARG A 9 14.36 -25.92 -5.81
CA ARG A 9 13.33 -25.47 -6.74
C ARG A 9 12.01 -25.45 -5.95
N MET A 10 11.52 -24.26 -5.57
CA MET A 10 10.21 -24.13 -4.94
C MET A 10 9.16 -24.74 -5.86
N LYS A 11 8.32 -25.62 -5.31
CA LYS A 11 7.14 -26.12 -6.04
C LYS A 11 6.29 -24.93 -6.43
N GLN A 12 5.87 -24.90 -7.69
CA GLN A 12 4.89 -23.90 -8.12
C GLN A 12 3.59 -24.12 -7.35
N PRO A 13 2.90 -23.04 -6.94
CA PRO A 13 1.64 -23.16 -6.22
C PRO A 13 0.57 -23.85 -7.06
N ASP A 14 -0.24 -24.73 -6.44
CA ASP A 14 -1.24 -25.59 -7.11
C ASP A 14 -2.29 -24.83 -7.95
N TRP A 15 -2.49 -23.52 -7.68
CA TRP A 15 -3.42 -22.68 -8.45
C TRP A 15 -2.89 -22.23 -9.83
N LEU A 16 -1.57 -22.38 -10.12
CA LEU A 16 -1.01 -22.21 -11.45
C LEU A 16 -1.40 -23.35 -12.40
N GLU A 17 -1.71 -24.53 -11.86
CA GLU A 17 -2.07 -25.71 -12.62
C GLU A 17 -3.60 -25.90 -12.77
N ASN A 18 -4.40 -25.37 -11.81
CA ASN A 18 -5.85 -25.50 -11.80
C ASN A 18 -6.50 -24.21 -12.30
N GLY A 19 -6.67 -24.08 -13.58
CA GLY A 19 -7.21 -22.97 -14.38
C GLY A 19 -8.48 -22.23 -13.89
N ASP A 20 -8.51 -21.80 -12.66
CA ASP A 20 -9.56 -20.96 -12.07
C ASP A 20 -9.27 -19.48 -12.31
N GLY A 21 -9.52 -19.01 -13.51
CA GLY A 21 -9.51 -17.60 -13.84
C GLY A 21 -8.59 -17.24 -15.00
N ASN A 22 -9.04 -16.33 -15.83
CA ASN A 22 -8.34 -15.79 -16.99
C ASN A 22 -7.25 -14.79 -16.51
N TYR A 23 -6.21 -15.28 -15.81
CA TYR A 23 -5.11 -14.44 -15.33
C TYR A 23 -4.13 -14.13 -16.48
N LYS A 24 -3.81 -12.84 -16.61
CA LYS A 24 -2.69 -12.36 -17.43
C LYS A 24 -1.56 -11.95 -16.49
N THR A 25 -0.36 -12.46 -16.74
CA THR A 25 0.82 -11.99 -16.02
C THR A 25 1.37 -10.74 -16.68
N ARG A 26 1.50 -9.68 -15.88
CA ARG A 26 2.24 -8.48 -16.26
C ARG A 26 3.55 -8.42 -15.48
N THR A 27 4.62 -8.02 -16.13
CA THR A 27 5.95 -7.92 -15.53
C THR A 27 6.39 -6.47 -15.50
N PHE A 28 6.90 -6.04 -14.34
CA PHE A 28 7.46 -4.72 -14.11
C PHE A 28 8.94 -4.88 -13.80
N VAL A 29 9.80 -4.16 -14.53
CA VAL A 29 11.25 -4.22 -14.38
C VAL A 29 11.76 -2.85 -13.95
N PHE A 30 12.27 -2.77 -12.73
CA PHE A 30 12.88 -1.57 -12.17
C PHE A 30 14.39 -1.71 -12.30
N GLU A 31 15.04 -0.74 -12.92
CA GLU A 31 16.46 -0.81 -13.27
C GLU A 31 17.21 0.44 -12.84
N SER A 32 18.46 0.25 -12.49
CA SER A 32 19.46 1.30 -12.30
C SER A 32 20.78 0.82 -12.88
N HIS A 33 21.80 1.66 -12.92
CA HIS A 33 23.14 1.27 -13.42
C HIS A 33 23.77 0.09 -12.65
N LYS A 34 23.29 -0.21 -11.43
CA LYS A 34 23.93 -1.19 -10.53
C LYS A 34 23.07 -2.43 -10.29
N GLU A 35 21.77 -2.32 -10.46
CA GLU A 35 20.85 -3.37 -10.03
C GLU A 35 19.56 -3.33 -10.84
N SER A 36 18.90 -4.46 -10.91
CA SER A 36 17.59 -4.63 -11.53
C SER A 36 16.72 -5.54 -10.66
N LEU A 37 15.44 -5.19 -10.54
CA LEU A 37 14.46 -5.95 -9.80
C LEU A 37 13.20 -6.13 -10.65
N THR A 38 12.69 -7.36 -10.69
CA THR A 38 11.50 -7.70 -11.46
C THR A 38 10.36 -8.08 -10.53
N VAL A 39 9.19 -7.47 -10.72
CA VAL A 39 7.94 -7.81 -10.03
C VAL A 39 6.95 -8.37 -11.04
N LYS A 40 6.35 -9.52 -10.73
CA LYS A 40 5.31 -10.17 -11.52
C LYS A 40 3.95 -9.93 -10.86
N ILE A 41 2.99 -9.45 -11.65
CA ILE A 41 1.63 -9.22 -11.19
C ILE A 41 0.67 -10.03 -12.06
N LEU A 42 -0.12 -10.84 -11.41
CA LEU A 42 -1.25 -11.52 -12.01
C LEU A 42 -2.41 -10.52 -12.08
N GLU A 43 -2.92 -10.29 -13.25
CA GLU A 43 -4.09 -9.45 -13.49
C GLU A 43 -5.26 -10.33 -13.93
N MET A 44 -6.46 -10.02 -13.46
CA MET A 44 -7.68 -10.64 -13.90
C MET A 44 -8.60 -9.57 -14.47
N MET A 45 -9.10 -9.80 -15.69
CA MET A 45 -10.08 -8.92 -16.32
C MET A 45 -11.47 -9.21 -15.72
N ASP A 46 -11.69 -8.66 -14.54
CA ASP A 46 -12.95 -8.74 -13.78
C ASP A 46 -13.48 -7.31 -13.57
N PRO A 47 -14.80 -7.10 -13.48
CA PRO A 47 -15.38 -5.79 -13.15
C PRO A 47 -14.90 -5.19 -11.82
N SER A 48 -14.30 -6.01 -10.95
CA SER A 48 -13.75 -5.56 -9.67
C SER A 48 -12.49 -4.71 -9.88
N TYR A 49 -12.49 -3.49 -9.38
CA TYR A 49 -11.42 -2.50 -9.58
C TYR A 49 -10.03 -2.94 -9.07
N GLY A 50 -9.96 -3.87 -8.11
CA GLY A 50 -8.71 -4.32 -7.50
C GLY A 50 -7.95 -5.42 -8.23
N MET A 51 -8.44 -5.88 -9.40
CA MET A 51 -7.91 -7.07 -10.06
C MET A 51 -6.86 -6.80 -11.15
N TYR A 52 -6.59 -5.54 -11.47
CA TYR A 52 -5.59 -5.12 -12.46
C TYR A 52 -4.80 -3.90 -11.99
N VAL A 53 -3.66 -3.66 -12.63
CA VAL A 53 -2.76 -2.56 -12.24
C VAL A 53 -3.24 -1.26 -12.84
N TRP A 54 -3.53 -0.29 -11.97
CA TRP A 54 -3.88 1.09 -12.35
C TRP A 54 -2.63 1.93 -12.62
N PRO A 55 -2.71 2.98 -13.44
CA PRO A 55 -1.57 3.82 -13.80
C PRO A 55 -0.81 4.44 -12.61
N CYS A 56 -1.51 4.70 -11.51
CA CYS A 56 -0.91 5.21 -10.27
C CYS A 56 0.06 4.23 -9.61
N SER A 57 -0.17 2.93 -9.77
CA SER A 57 0.59 1.89 -9.08
C SER A 57 2.06 1.81 -9.54
N PRO A 58 2.40 1.78 -10.85
CA PRO A 58 3.81 1.85 -11.27
C PRO A 58 4.49 3.19 -10.93
N VAL A 59 3.76 4.30 -10.83
CA VAL A 59 4.33 5.59 -10.40
C VAL A 59 4.76 5.52 -8.92
N LEU A 60 3.89 4.99 -8.04
CA LEU A 60 4.25 4.79 -6.63
C LEU A 60 5.39 3.77 -6.47
N ALA A 61 5.37 2.71 -7.26
CA ALA A 61 6.44 1.72 -7.28
C ALA A 61 7.77 2.33 -7.74
N GLN A 62 7.78 3.23 -8.74
CA GLN A 62 8.97 3.95 -9.16
C GLN A 62 9.50 4.88 -8.04
N TYR A 63 8.61 5.54 -7.31
CA TYR A 63 9.01 6.35 -6.15
C TYR A 63 9.67 5.51 -5.05
N LEU A 64 9.16 4.30 -4.79
CA LEU A 64 9.77 3.33 -3.88
C LEU A 64 11.14 2.87 -4.39
N TRP A 65 11.28 2.57 -5.69
CA TRP A 65 12.54 2.19 -6.31
C TRP A 65 13.60 3.30 -6.19
N PHE A 66 13.20 4.53 -6.46
CA PHE A 66 14.08 5.71 -6.32
C PHE A 66 14.56 5.87 -4.87
N ASN A 67 13.70 5.63 -3.89
CA ASN A 67 14.00 5.74 -2.46
C ASN A 67 14.47 4.42 -1.81
N ARG A 68 14.84 3.38 -2.56
CA ARG A 68 15.07 2.02 -2.08
C ARG A 68 16.07 1.90 -0.92
N GLU A 69 17.11 2.72 -0.90
CA GLU A 69 18.08 2.73 0.20
C GLU A 69 17.49 3.27 1.51
N HIS A 70 16.54 4.19 1.42
CA HIS A 70 15.91 4.85 2.57
C HIS A 70 14.75 4.04 3.17
N ILE A 71 14.16 3.14 2.39
CA ILE A 71 12.99 2.35 2.82
C ILE A 71 13.37 1.00 3.45
N LYS A 72 14.61 0.55 3.29
CA LYS A 72 15.08 -0.72 3.81
C LYS A 72 14.86 -0.84 5.32
N GLY A 73 14.20 -1.92 5.75
CA GLY A 73 13.85 -2.17 7.15
C GLY A 73 12.67 -1.35 7.70
N LYS A 74 12.13 -0.40 6.94
CA LYS A 74 10.95 0.39 7.33
C LYS A 74 9.71 -0.48 7.43
N ARG A 75 8.83 -0.13 8.36
CA ARG A 75 7.50 -0.73 8.51
C ARG A 75 6.52 0.00 7.61
N MET A 76 5.93 -0.71 6.69
CA MET A 76 5.03 -0.16 5.70
C MET A 76 3.66 -0.83 5.73
N LEU A 77 2.63 -0.05 5.47
CA LEU A 77 1.27 -0.52 5.21
C LEU A 77 0.82 0.00 3.85
N GLU A 78 0.42 -0.88 2.95
CA GLU A 78 -0.32 -0.45 1.75
C GLU A 78 -1.82 -0.57 2.00
N ILE A 79 -2.55 0.55 1.84
CA ILE A 79 -4.01 0.59 1.95
C ILE A 79 -4.63 0.52 0.56
N GLY A 80 -5.71 -0.26 0.41
CA GLY A 80 -6.34 -0.48 -0.90
C GLY A 80 -5.37 -1.09 -1.91
N ALA A 81 -4.62 -2.12 -1.48
CA ALA A 81 -3.49 -2.66 -2.24
C ALA A 81 -3.88 -3.24 -3.61
N GLY A 82 -5.11 -3.74 -3.78
CA GLY A 82 -5.55 -4.34 -5.03
C GLY A 82 -4.61 -5.44 -5.51
N THR A 83 -3.78 -5.16 -6.52
CA THR A 83 -2.75 -6.09 -7.01
C THR A 83 -1.49 -6.13 -6.14
N GLY A 84 -1.23 -5.11 -5.32
CA GLY A 84 -0.12 -5.04 -4.39
C GLY A 84 1.24 -4.72 -5.01
N LEU A 85 1.32 -4.20 -6.23
CA LEU A 85 2.60 -3.93 -6.90
C LEU A 85 3.56 -3.07 -6.06
N PRO A 86 3.17 -1.90 -5.50
CA PRO A 86 4.05 -1.08 -4.69
C PRO A 86 4.57 -1.80 -3.44
N GLY A 87 3.69 -2.42 -2.68
CA GLY A 87 4.08 -3.09 -1.44
C GLY A 87 4.91 -4.35 -1.68
N ILE A 88 4.62 -5.14 -2.72
CA ILE A 88 5.44 -6.28 -3.11
C ILE A 88 6.86 -5.82 -3.48
N LEU A 89 6.98 -4.74 -4.27
CA LEU A 89 8.29 -4.14 -4.58
C LEU A 89 9.01 -3.71 -3.29
N ALA A 90 8.32 -2.99 -2.39
CA ALA A 90 8.90 -2.55 -1.14
C ALA A 90 9.40 -3.72 -0.27
N ALA A 91 8.67 -4.84 -0.24
CA ALA A 91 9.08 -6.05 0.47
C ALA A 91 10.34 -6.67 -0.16
N LEU A 92 10.39 -6.78 -1.48
CA LEU A 92 11.58 -7.27 -2.21
C LEU A 92 12.81 -6.36 -2.01
N LEU A 93 12.59 -5.06 -1.75
CA LEU A 93 13.63 -4.08 -1.39
C LEU A 93 14.02 -4.13 0.10
N GLY A 94 13.44 -5.04 0.88
CA GLY A 94 13.81 -5.28 2.27
C GLY A 94 13.03 -4.46 3.31
N SER A 95 11.89 -3.88 2.95
CA SER A 95 10.95 -3.30 3.91
C SER A 95 10.09 -4.38 4.58
N ARG A 96 9.53 -4.06 5.75
CA ARG A 96 8.55 -4.91 6.46
C ARG A 96 7.15 -4.46 6.07
N VAL A 97 6.55 -5.14 5.12
CA VAL A 97 5.31 -4.68 4.49
C VAL A 97 4.12 -5.50 4.98
N THR A 98 3.02 -4.81 5.26
CA THR A 98 1.68 -5.39 5.35
C THR A 98 0.85 -4.81 4.21
N LEU A 99 0.17 -5.66 3.45
CA LEU A 99 -0.78 -5.23 2.43
C LEU A 99 -2.19 -5.26 3.00
N SER A 100 -3.06 -4.34 2.59
CA SER A 100 -4.46 -4.37 3.04
C SER A 100 -5.44 -4.00 1.93
N ASP A 101 -6.59 -4.66 1.99
CA ASP A 101 -7.73 -4.38 1.12
C ASP A 101 -9.03 -4.63 1.90
N SER A 102 -10.16 -4.14 1.41
CA SER A 102 -11.46 -4.33 2.06
C SER A 102 -12.21 -5.56 1.54
N ALA A 103 -12.03 -5.90 0.25
CA ALA A 103 -12.77 -6.96 -0.42
C ALA A 103 -12.10 -8.33 -0.21
N PRO A 104 -12.83 -9.37 0.22
CA PRO A 104 -12.26 -10.71 0.39
C PRO A 104 -11.60 -11.29 -0.87
N LEU A 105 -12.14 -10.97 -2.05
CA LEU A 105 -11.57 -11.37 -3.33
C LEU A 105 -10.26 -10.62 -3.62
N GLY A 106 -10.22 -9.31 -3.34
CA GLY A 106 -9.01 -8.48 -3.43
C GLY A 106 -7.89 -8.99 -2.52
N ILE A 107 -8.22 -9.35 -1.28
CA ILE A 107 -7.27 -9.94 -0.33
C ILE A 107 -6.66 -11.23 -0.88
N LYS A 108 -7.49 -12.15 -1.40
CA LYS A 108 -7.01 -13.40 -2.01
C LYS A 108 -6.14 -13.14 -3.24
N HIS A 109 -6.54 -12.18 -4.07
CA HIS A 109 -5.78 -11.81 -5.26
C HIS A 109 -4.41 -11.22 -4.90
N CYS A 110 -4.40 -10.32 -3.91
CA CYS A 110 -3.17 -9.75 -3.37
C CYS A 110 -2.23 -10.83 -2.81
N GLN A 111 -2.76 -11.82 -2.06
CA GLN A 111 -1.99 -12.97 -1.57
C GLN A 111 -1.36 -13.77 -2.71
N ARG A 112 -2.11 -14.04 -3.79
CA ARG A 112 -1.57 -14.72 -4.98
C ARG A 112 -0.42 -13.94 -5.63
N ASN A 113 -0.52 -12.62 -5.66
CA ASN A 113 0.57 -11.79 -6.19
C ASN A 113 1.81 -11.79 -5.30
N VAL A 114 1.65 -11.84 -3.98
CA VAL A 114 2.76 -12.05 -3.03
C VAL A 114 3.47 -13.37 -3.34
N GLU A 115 2.72 -14.47 -3.45
CA GLU A 115 3.26 -15.81 -3.75
C GLU A 115 3.92 -15.89 -5.14
N ALA A 116 3.35 -15.22 -6.16
CA ALA A 116 3.90 -15.17 -7.52
C ALA A 116 5.30 -14.52 -7.57
N ASN A 117 5.66 -13.74 -6.55
CA ASN A 117 6.99 -13.12 -6.39
C ASN A 117 7.89 -13.89 -5.43
N GLY A 118 7.53 -15.10 -5.01
CA GLY A 118 8.32 -15.96 -4.14
C GLY A 118 8.32 -15.52 -2.68
N LEU A 119 7.39 -14.64 -2.30
CA LEU A 119 7.19 -14.20 -0.93
C LEU A 119 6.10 -15.04 -0.25
N THR A 120 6.15 -15.14 1.06
CA THR A 120 5.19 -15.89 1.87
C THR A 120 4.25 -14.95 2.62
N ALA A 121 3.10 -15.45 3.07
CA ALA A 121 2.16 -14.70 3.91
C ALA A 121 2.77 -14.28 5.27
N ASN A 122 3.82 -14.94 5.74
CA ASN A 122 4.55 -14.53 6.94
C ASN A 122 5.50 -13.37 6.68
N GLU A 123 6.06 -13.26 5.47
CA GLU A 123 6.94 -12.17 5.07
C GLU A 123 6.13 -10.92 4.68
N VAL A 124 5.00 -11.13 3.99
CA VAL A 124 4.10 -10.06 3.55
C VAL A 124 2.66 -10.44 3.91
N PRO A 125 2.22 -10.16 5.14
CA PRO A 125 0.83 -10.37 5.55
C PRO A 125 -0.13 -9.54 4.70
N VAL A 126 -1.29 -10.12 4.36
CA VAL A 126 -2.40 -9.42 3.71
C VAL A 126 -3.61 -9.44 4.64
N VAL A 127 -4.09 -8.27 5.02
CA VAL A 127 -5.13 -8.11 6.05
C VAL A 127 -6.34 -7.34 5.53
N GLY A 128 -7.51 -7.58 6.14
CA GLY A 128 -8.74 -6.87 5.83
C GLY A 128 -8.81 -5.53 6.55
N ILE A 129 -8.69 -4.42 5.83
CA ILE A 129 -8.88 -3.06 6.35
C ILE A 129 -9.78 -2.31 5.39
N SER A 130 -10.91 -1.79 5.91
CA SER A 130 -11.79 -0.85 5.20
C SER A 130 -11.51 0.56 5.70
N TRP A 131 -11.42 1.52 4.81
CA TRP A 131 -11.19 2.91 5.15
C TRP A 131 -12.30 3.46 6.05
N GLY A 132 -11.93 4.25 7.05
CA GLY A 132 -12.85 4.82 8.04
C GLY A 132 -13.37 3.82 9.08
N LEU A 133 -13.06 2.52 8.97
CA LEU A 133 -13.45 1.51 9.94
C LEU A 133 -12.28 1.09 10.82
N PHE A 134 -12.43 1.32 12.13
CA PHE A 134 -11.43 1.02 13.15
C PHE A 134 -11.65 -0.40 13.68
N ASN A 135 -11.01 -1.38 13.07
CA ASN A 135 -11.12 -2.79 13.39
C ASN A 135 -9.85 -3.33 14.09
N PRO A 136 -9.90 -4.54 14.68
CA PRO A 136 -8.74 -5.14 15.36
C PRO A 136 -7.48 -5.25 14.47
N ALA A 137 -7.63 -5.52 13.17
CA ALA A 137 -6.50 -5.63 12.26
C ALA A 137 -5.74 -4.29 12.15
N LEU A 138 -6.45 -3.16 12.08
CA LEU A 138 -5.85 -1.83 12.07
C LEU A 138 -5.11 -1.53 13.39
N PHE A 139 -5.71 -1.86 14.54
CA PHE A 139 -5.10 -1.61 15.85
C PHE A 139 -3.86 -2.46 16.14
N GLN A 140 -3.76 -3.64 15.53
CA GLN A 140 -2.64 -4.57 15.73
C GLN A 140 -1.40 -4.23 14.90
N LEU A 141 -1.50 -3.31 13.95
CA LEU A 141 -0.37 -2.96 13.07
C LEU A 141 0.81 -2.34 13.85
N GLY A 142 0.53 -1.62 14.94
CA GLY A 142 1.55 -0.82 15.64
C GLY A 142 2.03 0.39 14.81
N PRO A 143 3.12 1.06 15.21
CA PRO A 143 3.61 2.23 14.49
C PRO A 143 4.07 1.87 13.08
N ILE A 144 3.60 2.64 12.07
CA ILE A 144 3.94 2.49 10.65
C ILE A 144 4.86 3.67 10.26
N ASP A 145 5.97 3.39 9.58
CA ASP A 145 6.88 4.43 9.09
C ASP A 145 6.36 5.06 7.80
N ILE A 146 5.82 4.23 6.89
CA ILE A 146 5.30 4.69 5.61
C ILE A 146 3.98 3.97 5.32
N VAL A 147 2.92 4.74 5.15
CA VAL A 147 1.67 4.27 4.56
C VAL A 147 1.76 4.48 3.05
N LEU A 148 1.35 3.48 2.27
CA LEU A 148 1.30 3.54 0.81
C LEU A 148 -0.16 3.54 0.36
N GLY A 149 -0.46 4.29 -0.70
CA GLY A 149 -1.78 4.26 -1.32
C GLY A 149 -1.69 4.64 -2.80
N SER A 150 -1.96 3.69 -3.68
CA SER A 150 -2.01 3.96 -5.11
C SER A 150 -3.45 4.05 -5.59
N ASP A 151 -3.82 5.22 -6.11
CA ASP A 151 -5.14 5.52 -6.66
C ASP A 151 -6.31 5.29 -5.68
N CYS A 152 -6.09 5.57 -4.40
CA CYS A 152 -7.16 5.41 -3.39
C CYS A 152 -8.25 6.49 -3.53
N PHE A 153 -7.92 7.70 -3.98
CA PHE A 153 -8.85 8.83 -4.12
C PHE A 153 -9.58 8.80 -5.48
N TYR A 154 -10.34 7.74 -5.75
CA TYR A 154 -11.12 7.60 -7.00
C TYR A 154 -12.61 7.89 -6.84
N ASP A 155 -13.19 7.69 -5.65
CA ASP A 155 -14.59 7.99 -5.33
C ASP A 155 -14.63 9.03 -4.21
N PRO A 156 -15.16 10.23 -4.46
CA PRO A 156 -15.18 11.32 -3.47
C PRO A 156 -15.86 10.99 -2.14
N LYS A 157 -16.80 10.06 -2.14
CA LYS A 157 -17.49 9.61 -0.90
C LYS A 157 -16.55 8.89 0.07
N ASP A 158 -15.41 8.36 -0.42
CA ASP A 158 -14.43 7.63 0.39
C ASP A 158 -13.26 8.53 0.85
N PHE A 159 -13.13 9.75 0.33
CA PHE A 159 -11.98 10.62 0.62
C PHE A 159 -11.80 10.88 2.11
N GLU A 160 -12.86 11.20 2.84
CA GLU A 160 -12.77 11.43 4.27
C GLU A 160 -12.42 10.13 5.02
N ASN A 161 -12.96 8.99 4.63
CA ASN A 161 -12.64 7.69 5.22
C ASN A 161 -11.17 7.32 5.06
N ILE A 162 -10.58 7.64 3.89
CA ILE A 162 -9.15 7.43 3.62
C ILE A 162 -8.33 8.35 4.53
N ILE A 163 -8.63 9.63 4.56
CA ILE A 163 -7.90 10.63 5.35
C ILE A 163 -7.98 10.33 6.85
N VAL A 164 -9.15 9.92 7.36
CA VAL A 164 -9.34 9.48 8.76
C VAL A 164 -8.43 8.30 9.09
N THR A 165 -8.39 7.29 8.22
CA THR A 165 -7.53 6.10 8.42
C THR A 165 -6.05 6.49 8.41
N VAL A 166 -5.63 7.30 7.43
CA VAL A 166 -4.25 7.78 7.30
C VAL A 166 -3.87 8.66 8.51
N SER A 167 -4.73 9.61 8.87
CA SER A 167 -4.50 10.48 10.03
C SER A 167 -4.30 9.67 11.31
N TYR A 168 -5.14 8.66 11.57
CA TYR A 168 -4.97 7.76 12.69
C TYR A 168 -3.58 7.09 12.69
N LEU A 169 -3.17 6.52 11.57
CA LEU A 169 -1.87 5.83 11.44
C LEU A 169 -0.69 6.78 11.66
N LEU A 170 -0.73 7.98 11.07
CA LEU A 170 0.34 8.97 11.19
C LEU A 170 0.41 9.56 12.61
N HIS A 171 -0.71 9.71 13.32
CA HIS A 171 -0.68 10.14 14.73
C HIS A 171 -0.13 9.06 15.69
N GLN A 172 -0.14 7.77 15.32
CA GLN A 172 0.58 6.73 16.07
C GLN A 172 2.10 6.81 15.84
N ASN A 173 2.57 7.40 14.75
CA ASN A 173 3.97 7.69 14.46
C ASN A 173 4.08 9.05 13.76
N PRO A 174 4.27 10.17 14.49
CA PRO A 174 4.34 11.52 13.90
C PRO A 174 5.48 11.73 12.89
N HIS A 175 6.48 10.85 12.87
CA HIS A 175 7.54 10.83 11.86
C HIS A 175 7.14 10.03 10.61
N GLY A 176 6.02 9.31 10.66
CA GLY A 176 5.48 8.57 9.54
C GLY A 176 5.07 9.47 8.38
N ARG A 177 4.98 8.87 7.20
CA ARG A 177 4.55 9.57 5.97
C ARG A 177 3.51 8.71 5.25
N PHE A 178 2.58 9.37 4.58
CA PHE A 178 1.70 8.72 3.61
C PHE A 178 2.19 9.09 2.21
N TRP A 179 2.63 8.10 1.46
CA TRP A 179 3.05 8.21 0.07
C TRP A 179 1.89 7.76 -0.80
N CYS A 180 1.35 8.70 -1.54
CA CYS A 180 0.12 8.50 -2.30
C CYS A 180 0.29 8.95 -3.74
N THR A 181 -0.17 8.12 -4.66
CA THR A 181 -0.37 8.53 -6.05
C THR A 181 -1.85 8.50 -6.38
N TYR A 182 -2.31 9.48 -7.13
CA TYR A 182 -3.68 9.49 -7.61
C TYR A 182 -3.79 10.11 -9.01
N GLN A 183 -4.79 9.66 -9.75
CA GLN A 183 -5.09 10.22 -11.06
C GLN A 183 -6.10 11.36 -10.91
N ILE A 184 -5.79 12.53 -11.47
CA ILE A 184 -6.73 13.65 -11.51
C ILE A 184 -7.91 13.27 -12.41
N ARG A 185 -9.12 13.19 -11.84
CA ARG A 185 -10.36 12.86 -12.55
C ARG A 185 -11.31 14.04 -12.66
N SER A 186 -11.28 14.95 -11.68
CA SER A 186 -12.09 16.17 -11.65
C SER A 186 -11.38 17.24 -10.84
N ALA A 187 -11.47 18.49 -11.31
CA ALA A 187 -10.97 19.67 -10.59
C ALA A 187 -11.89 20.09 -9.41
N ASP A 188 -13.07 19.47 -9.29
CA ASP A 188 -14.10 19.92 -8.33
C ASP A 188 -13.85 19.40 -6.90
N TYR A 189 -12.92 18.48 -6.72
CA TYR A 189 -12.63 17.87 -5.41
C TYR A 189 -11.22 18.22 -4.95
N SER A 190 -11.15 19.07 -3.92
CA SER A 190 -9.90 19.42 -3.25
C SER A 190 -9.73 18.59 -1.96
N LEU A 191 -8.57 17.99 -1.78
CA LEU A 191 -8.18 17.33 -0.54
C LEU A 191 -7.79 18.33 0.56
N GLU A 192 -7.53 19.59 0.22
CA GLU A 192 -6.95 20.58 1.12
C GLU A 192 -7.78 20.80 2.39
N SER A 193 -9.11 20.94 2.25
CA SER A 193 -10.01 21.11 3.39
C SER A 193 -10.01 19.90 4.33
N LEU A 194 -9.98 18.69 3.79
CA LEU A 194 -9.92 17.45 4.56
C LEU A 194 -8.57 17.31 5.27
N LEU A 195 -7.46 17.60 4.58
CA LEU A 195 -6.13 17.55 5.18
C LEU A 195 -6.05 18.50 6.38
N LYS A 196 -6.52 19.74 6.21
CA LYS A 196 -6.57 20.72 7.31
C LYS A 196 -7.46 20.25 8.47
N GLN A 197 -8.64 19.70 8.18
CA GLN A 197 -9.57 19.17 9.19
C GLN A 197 -8.92 18.07 10.03
N TRP A 198 -8.06 17.24 9.42
CA TRP A 198 -7.41 16.10 10.07
C TRP A 198 -5.96 16.36 10.46
N ASN A 199 -5.55 17.62 10.51
CA ASN A 199 -4.21 18.07 10.91
C ASN A 199 -3.08 17.41 10.10
N LEU A 200 -3.27 17.36 8.79
CA LEU A 200 -2.29 16.85 7.84
C LEU A 200 -1.84 17.95 6.89
N VAL A 201 -0.59 17.86 6.47
CA VAL A 201 0.00 18.66 5.40
C VAL A 201 0.40 17.75 4.24
N CYS A 202 0.42 18.32 3.04
CA CYS A 202 0.73 17.62 1.81
C CYS A 202 1.80 18.35 1.01
N VAL A 203 2.75 17.60 0.48
CA VAL A 203 3.77 18.08 -0.48
C VAL A 203 3.57 17.31 -1.78
N HIS A 204 3.48 18.04 -2.88
CA HIS A 204 3.50 17.47 -4.23
C HIS A 204 4.96 17.19 -4.63
N VAL A 205 5.19 16.00 -5.17
CA VAL A 205 6.51 15.58 -5.67
C VAL A 205 6.44 15.46 -7.19
N PRO A 206 7.14 16.34 -7.94
CA PRO A 206 7.18 16.25 -9.39
C PRO A 206 7.69 14.89 -9.87
N LEU A 207 7.06 14.31 -10.90
CA LEU A 207 7.37 12.96 -11.39
C LEU A 207 8.80 12.85 -11.93
N GLU A 208 9.31 13.92 -12.53
CA GLU A 208 10.68 14.03 -13.03
C GLU A 208 11.74 13.90 -11.94
N ASN A 209 11.42 14.23 -10.68
CA ASN A 209 12.35 14.13 -9.56
C ASN A 209 12.70 12.68 -9.19
N PHE A 210 11.94 11.71 -9.67
CA PHE A 210 12.16 10.29 -9.41
C PHE A 210 11.99 9.42 -10.68
N GLU A 211 12.18 10.03 -11.86
CA GLU A 211 12.18 9.37 -13.16
C GLU A 211 10.85 8.66 -13.50
N ALA A 212 9.73 9.25 -13.08
CA ALA A 212 8.38 8.69 -13.30
C ALA A 212 7.56 9.43 -14.37
N ASP A 213 8.15 10.39 -15.07
CA ASP A 213 7.54 11.13 -16.18
C ASP A 213 7.57 10.38 -17.53
N SER A 214 8.17 9.18 -17.53
CA SER A 214 8.19 8.31 -18.71
C SER A 214 6.81 7.71 -19.01
N PRO A 215 6.39 7.64 -20.28
CA PRO A 215 5.16 6.99 -20.69
C PRO A 215 5.17 5.47 -20.51
N ASN A 216 6.33 4.87 -20.24
CA ASN A 216 6.54 3.44 -20.13
C ASN A 216 7.33 3.10 -18.85
N LEU A 217 6.70 3.27 -17.70
CA LEU A 217 7.34 2.94 -16.43
C LEU A 217 7.53 1.44 -16.26
N ALA A 218 8.71 1.05 -15.81
CA ALA A 218 9.08 -0.34 -15.52
C ALA A 218 8.75 -1.32 -16.66
N GLY A 219 8.79 -0.86 -17.91
CA GLY A 219 8.51 -1.69 -19.10
C GLY A 219 7.05 -2.05 -19.32
N SER A 220 6.12 -1.43 -18.59
CA SER A 220 4.71 -1.85 -18.56
C SER A 220 3.78 -1.13 -19.56
N GLY A 221 4.22 -0.04 -20.16
CA GLY A 221 3.34 0.87 -20.92
C GLY A 221 2.41 1.71 -20.04
N LEU A 222 2.58 1.68 -18.72
CA LEU A 222 1.86 2.50 -17.75
C LEU A 222 2.83 3.53 -17.13
N PRO A 223 2.35 4.71 -16.77
CA PRO A 223 0.98 5.21 -16.80
C PRO A 223 0.45 5.61 -18.17
N GLY A 224 1.25 5.59 -19.25
CA GLY A 224 0.83 6.01 -20.57
C GLY A 224 0.56 7.52 -20.65
N GLN A 225 -0.66 7.90 -21.03
CA GLN A 225 -1.09 9.32 -21.13
C GLN A 225 -1.92 9.79 -19.94
N HIS A 226 -1.94 9.02 -18.84
CA HIS A 226 -2.72 9.37 -17.66
C HIS A 226 -2.04 10.49 -16.86
N THR A 227 -2.84 11.43 -16.34
CA THR A 227 -2.38 12.46 -15.41
C THR A 227 -2.33 11.85 -14.01
N VAL A 228 -1.13 11.56 -13.53
CA VAL A 228 -0.88 11.01 -12.19
C VAL A 228 -0.06 12.00 -11.39
N GLU A 229 -0.43 12.19 -10.14
CA GLU A 229 0.32 13.01 -9.19
C GLU A 229 0.90 12.14 -8.06
N MET A 230 2.08 12.54 -7.57
CA MET A 230 2.70 11.96 -6.38
C MET A 230 2.61 12.94 -5.21
N LEU A 231 2.00 12.50 -4.12
CA LEU A 231 1.76 13.28 -2.91
C LEU A 231 2.45 12.62 -1.71
N VAL A 232 3.08 13.42 -0.87
CA VAL A 232 3.62 13.00 0.43
C VAL A 232 2.89 13.78 1.51
N MET A 233 2.16 13.06 2.37
CA MET A 233 1.41 13.65 3.48
C MET A 233 2.05 13.29 4.82
N SER A 234 1.96 14.22 5.76
CA SER A 234 2.45 14.05 7.13
C SER A 234 1.57 14.81 8.11
N VAL A 235 1.71 14.52 9.40
CA VAL A 235 1.09 15.32 10.45
C VAL A 235 1.64 16.73 10.41
N ASP A 236 0.76 17.73 10.50
CA ASP A 236 1.16 19.12 10.69
C ASP A 236 1.67 19.33 12.13
N THR A 237 2.97 19.48 12.26
CA THR A 237 3.61 19.72 13.57
C THR A 237 3.67 21.19 13.96
N THR A 238 3.19 22.10 13.14
CA THR A 238 3.17 23.55 13.41
C THR A 238 1.95 23.96 14.23
N VAL A 239 0.90 23.14 14.22
CA VAL A 239 -0.33 23.36 14.98
C VAL A 239 -0.26 22.59 16.30
N GLU A 240 -0.33 23.29 17.44
CA GLU A 240 -0.53 22.60 18.72
C GLU A 240 -1.86 21.85 18.70
N PRO A 241 -1.89 20.55 19.12
CA PRO A 241 -3.12 19.77 19.12
C PRO A 241 -4.18 20.47 19.96
N SER A 242 -5.30 20.84 19.37
CA SER A 242 -6.42 21.44 20.10
C SER A 242 -6.97 20.46 21.15
N ALA A 243 -7.71 20.94 22.13
CA ALA A 243 -8.39 20.08 23.09
C ALA A 243 -9.33 19.05 22.41
N ALA A 244 -9.88 19.40 21.23
CA ALA A 244 -10.68 18.51 20.40
C ALA A 244 -9.83 17.42 19.72
N ASP A 245 -8.59 17.71 19.34
CA ASP A 245 -7.68 16.72 18.74
C ASP A 245 -7.15 15.74 19.80
N LYS A 246 -6.93 16.21 21.03
CA LYS A 246 -6.65 15.36 22.20
C LYS A 246 -7.83 14.45 22.55
N ALA A 247 -9.06 14.86 22.28
CA ALA A 247 -10.27 14.04 22.44
C ALA A 247 -10.49 13.07 21.27
N LYS A 248 -10.04 13.40 20.05
CA LYS A 248 -10.06 12.53 18.86
C LYS A 248 -8.96 11.46 18.87
N ALA A 249 -7.87 11.67 19.60
CA ALA A 249 -6.93 10.61 19.94
C ALA A 249 -7.66 9.62 20.84
N LEU A 250 -8.24 8.56 20.24
CA LEU A 250 -9.00 7.51 20.92
C LEU A 250 -8.27 7.07 22.19
N PRO A 251 -8.92 7.16 23.37
CA PRO A 251 -8.26 6.80 24.62
C PRO A 251 -7.90 5.32 24.56
N LYS A 252 -6.63 4.99 24.88
CA LYS A 252 -6.11 3.62 25.01
C LYS A 252 -6.88 2.73 26.00
N LYS A 253 -8.01 3.19 26.55
CA LYS A 253 -8.74 2.57 27.67
C LYS A 253 -10.17 2.10 27.36
N LEU A 254 -10.68 2.11 26.15
CA LEU A 254 -12.13 1.88 25.92
C LEU A 254 -12.52 0.54 25.33
N PHE A 255 -11.65 -0.49 25.29
CA PHE A 255 -12.08 -1.83 24.89
C PHE A 255 -11.47 -2.90 25.81
N HIS A 256 -11.95 -2.96 27.07
CA HIS A 256 -12.01 -4.24 27.76
C HIS A 256 -13.23 -5.00 27.24
N PHE A 257 -13.06 -5.76 26.16
CA PHE A 257 -14.01 -6.83 25.85
C PHE A 257 -13.79 -7.95 26.85
N ASN A 258 -14.72 -8.09 27.80
CA ASN A 258 -14.89 -9.31 28.57
C ASN A 258 -15.26 -10.43 27.59
N LEU A 259 -14.31 -11.26 27.23
CA LEU A 259 -14.58 -12.55 26.60
C LEU A 259 -15.26 -13.41 27.67
N PRO A 260 -16.43 -14.01 27.43
CA PRO A 260 -17.04 -14.95 28.34
C PRO A 260 -16.09 -16.15 28.50
N SER A 261 -15.67 -16.42 29.72
CA SER A 261 -14.95 -17.60 30.10
C SER A 261 -15.82 -18.83 29.81
N HIS A 262 -15.47 -19.64 28.83
CA HIS A 262 -16.04 -20.97 28.67
C HIS A 262 -15.55 -21.82 29.85
N SER A 263 -16.40 -21.94 30.88
CA SER A 263 -16.29 -22.98 31.89
C SER A 263 -16.53 -24.32 31.21
N ARG A 264 -15.48 -25.16 31.20
CA ARG A 264 -15.63 -26.59 30.91
C ARG A 264 -16.40 -27.20 32.06
N GLY A 265 -17.55 -27.80 31.76
CA GLY A 265 -18.24 -28.81 32.50
C GLY A 265 -18.28 -30.07 31.66
#